data_7c7cb88445cbca192462cc3e5abfed89
#
_entry.id   7c7cb88445cbca192462cc3e5abfed89
#
_cell.length_a   1.000
_cell.length_b   1.000
_cell.length_c   1.000
_cell.angle_alpha   90.00
_cell.angle_beta   90.00
_cell.angle_gamma   90.00
#
_symmetry.space_group_name_H-M   'P 1'
#
loop_
_entity.id
_entity.type
_entity.pdbx_description
1 polymer ?
#
loop_
_entity_poly.entity_id
_entity_poly.type
_entity_poly.pdbx_seq_one_letter_code
_entity_poly.pdbx_strand_id
1 'polypeptide(L)' 'MITDGMTQIDDLVAKGKLLLEDGKFDDALGCFDQALLLNQNDPELWNFKGVTLRSLGRYQEALECFNKSLEIDPRDKFAS' A
#
# COMPACT_ATOMS: atom_id res chain seq x y z
N MET A 1 -21.39 11.77 14.41
CA MET A 1 -20.08 11.98 13.81
C MET A 1 -19.92 11.14 12.55
N ILE A 2 -19.35 11.72 11.55
CA ILE A 2 -19.21 11.03 10.27
C ILE A 2 -17.74 10.72 10.04
N THR A 3 -17.47 9.46 9.74
CA THR A 3 -16.13 9.01 9.34
C THR A 3 -16.15 8.81 7.84
N ASP A 4 -15.37 9.59 7.11
CA ASP A 4 -15.31 9.42 5.68
C ASP A 4 -14.25 8.39 5.28
N GLY A 5 -14.22 8.06 4.00
CA GLY A 5 -13.31 7.04 3.50
C GLY A 5 -11.84 7.43 3.68
N MET A 6 -11.54 8.72 3.61
CA MET A 6 -10.16 9.19 3.75
C MET A 6 -9.64 8.94 5.15
N THR A 7 -10.47 9.20 6.17
CA THR A 7 -10.07 8.93 7.55
C THR A 7 -9.80 7.44 7.73
N GLN A 8 -10.66 6.59 7.19
CA GLN A 8 -10.47 5.15 7.28
C GLN A 8 -9.19 4.71 6.60
N ILE A 9 -8.90 5.28 5.42
CA ILE A 9 -7.69 4.95 4.69
C ILE A 9 -6.46 5.37 5.49
N ASP A 10 -6.48 6.57 6.05
CA ASP A 10 -5.36 7.07 6.84
C ASP A 10 -5.09 6.17 8.05
N ASP A 11 -6.15 5.73 8.72
CA ASP A 11 -6.01 4.83 9.86
C ASP A 11 -5.42 3.50 9.46
N LEU A 12 -5.89 2.94 8.34
CA LEU A 12 -5.39 1.66 7.85
C LEU A 12 -3.93 1.76 7.44
N VAL A 13 -3.55 2.87 6.79
CA VAL A 13 -2.17 3.08 6.38
C VAL A 13 -1.27 3.22 7.59
N ALA A 14 -1.68 4.02 8.59
CA ALA A 14 -0.89 4.19 9.79
C ALA A 14 -0.67 2.86 10.50
N LYS A 15 -1.73 2.06 10.62
CA LYS A 15 -1.64 0.75 11.25
C LYS A 15 -0.74 -0.17 10.45
N GLY A 16 -0.88 -0.15 9.13
CA GLY A 16 -0.04 -0.98 8.27
C GLY A 16 1.43 -0.64 8.40
N LYS A 17 1.76 0.65 8.47
CA LYS A 17 3.14 1.08 8.64
C LYS A 17 3.73 0.59 9.95
N LEU A 18 2.96 0.69 11.04
CA LEU A 18 3.43 0.20 12.34
C LEU A 18 3.66 -1.31 12.29
N LEU A 19 2.78 -2.04 11.64
CA LEU A 19 2.93 -3.48 11.51
C LEU A 19 4.17 -3.83 10.69
N LEU A 20 4.47 -3.05 9.65
CA LEU A 20 5.69 -3.25 8.89
C LEU A 20 6.94 -3.07 9.76
N GLU A 21 6.93 -2.03 10.60
CA GLU A 21 8.06 -1.78 11.50
C GLU A 21 8.24 -2.91 12.50
N ASP A 22 7.13 -3.52 12.92
CA ASP A 22 7.17 -4.64 13.85
C ASP A 22 7.49 -5.97 13.17
N GLY A 23 7.60 -5.99 11.86
CA GLY A 23 7.86 -7.23 11.12
C GLY A 23 6.62 -8.10 10.94
N LYS A 24 5.44 -7.55 11.20
CA LYS A 24 4.18 -8.28 11.05
C LYS A 24 3.63 -8.05 9.65
N PHE A 25 4.30 -8.65 8.67
CA PHE A 25 4.05 -8.33 7.27
C PHE A 25 2.69 -8.82 6.79
N ASP A 26 2.24 -10.00 7.24
CA ASP A 26 0.92 -10.51 6.85
C ASP A 26 -0.19 -9.58 7.32
N ASP A 27 -0.09 -9.10 8.55
CA ASP A 27 -1.08 -8.18 9.08
C ASP A 27 -1.04 -6.83 8.37
N ALA A 28 0.16 -6.36 8.07
CA ALA A 28 0.32 -5.11 7.32
C ALA A 28 -0.31 -5.23 5.93
N LEU A 29 -0.10 -6.37 5.27
CA LEU A 29 -0.69 -6.60 3.95
C LEU A 29 -2.21 -6.50 4.00
N GLY A 30 -2.82 -7.08 5.04
CA GLY A 30 -4.27 -6.98 5.20
C GLY A 30 -4.74 -5.55 5.32
N CYS A 31 -4.00 -4.71 6.06
CA CYS A 31 -4.35 -3.30 6.20
C CYS A 31 -4.31 -2.56 4.87
N PHE A 32 -3.25 -2.79 4.09
CA PHE A 32 -3.11 -2.11 2.80
C PHE A 32 -4.13 -2.63 1.79
N ASP A 33 -4.45 -3.92 1.84
CA ASP A 33 -5.50 -4.47 0.97
C ASP A 33 -6.85 -3.83 1.27
N GLN A 34 -7.18 -3.66 2.55
CA GLN A 34 -8.43 -3.01 2.92
C GLN A 34 -8.46 -1.55 2.49
N ALA A 35 -7.33 -0.86 2.63
CA ALA A 35 -7.24 0.53 2.17
C ALA A 35 -7.45 0.61 0.66
N LEU A 36 -6.91 -0.32 -0.10
CA LEU A 36 -7.09 -0.36 -1.54
C LEU A 36 -8.53 -0.62 -1.96
N LEU A 37 -9.28 -1.38 -1.16
CA LEU A 37 -10.70 -1.55 -1.43
C LEU A 37 -11.45 -0.23 -1.36
N LEU A 38 -10.99 0.68 -0.51
CA LEU A 38 -11.60 1.99 -0.36
C LEU A 38 -11.15 2.97 -1.45
N ASN A 39 -9.91 2.84 -1.92
CA ASN A 39 -9.39 3.70 -2.99
C ASN A 39 -8.31 2.97 -3.78
N GLN A 40 -8.69 2.46 -4.95
CA GLN A 40 -7.78 1.70 -5.80
C GLN A 40 -6.85 2.58 -6.63
N ASN A 41 -7.08 3.90 -6.64
CA ASN A 41 -6.31 4.81 -7.48
C ASN A 41 -5.26 5.59 -6.71
N ASP A 42 -4.90 5.12 -5.53
CA ASP A 42 -3.86 5.76 -4.71
C ASP A 42 -2.53 5.04 -4.93
N PRO A 43 -1.58 5.69 -5.60
CA PRO A 43 -0.29 5.03 -5.88
C PRO A 43 0.49 4.69 -4.62
N GLU A 44 0.35 5.47 -3.56
CA GLU A 44 1.04 5.17 -2.30
C GLU A 44 0.59 3.83 -1.72
N LEU A 45 -0.70 3.53 -1.80
CA LEU A 45 -1.22 2.27 -1.29
C LEU A 45 -0.62 1.09 -2.04
N TRP A 46 -0.51 1.21 -3.36
CA TRP A 46 0.12 0.16 -4.15
C TRP A 46 1.59 0.01 -3.79
N ASN A 47 2.28 1.13 -3.52
CA ASN A 47 3.68 1.06 -3.08
C ASN A 47 3.82 0.37 -1.73
N PHE A 48 2.98 0.72 -0.77
CA PHE A 48 3.02 0.07 0.54
C PHE A 48 2.76 -1.42 0.44
N LYS A 49 1.77 -1.79 -0.37
CA LYS A 49 1.49 -3.20 -0.58
C LYS A 49 2.68 -3.89 -1.22
N GLY A 50 3.30 -3.26 -2.21
CA GLY A 50 4.48 -3.82 -2.86
C GLY A 50 5.64 -4.03 -1.90
N VAL A 51 5.92 -3.04 -1.05
CA VAL A 51 6.97 -3.15 -0.03
C VAL A 51 6.67 -4.33 0.91
N THR A 52 5.41 -4.45 1.31
CA THR A 52 5.00 -5.53 2.21
C THR A 52 5.18 -6.89 1.55
N LEU A 53 4.76 -7.01 0.30
CA LEU A 53 4.93 -8.26 -0.44
C LEU A 53 6.39 -8.61 -0.62
N ARG A 54 7.23 -7.62 -0.90
CA ARG A 54 8.67 -7.85 -1.02
C ARG A 54 9.25 -8.36 0.28
N SER A 55 8.80 -7.81 1.40
CA SER A 55 9.25 -8.25 2.72
C SER A 55 8.82 -9.69 3.00
N LEU A 56 7.71 -10.13 2.41
CA LEU A 56 7.24 -11.50 2.52
C LEU A 56 7.93 -12.45 1.54
N GLY A 57 8.78 -11.93 0.68
CA GLY A 57 9.43 -12.74 -0.34
C GLY A 57 8.60 -12.98 -1.59
N ARG A 58 7.47 -12.32 -1.70
CA ARG A 58 6.56 -12.47 -2.83
C ARG A 58 6.89 -11.41 -3.88
N TYR A 59 8.01 -11.59 -4.54
CA TYR A 59 8.62 -10.54 -5.36
C TYR A 59 7.83 -10.24 -6.63
N GLN A 60 7.24 -11.24 -7.26
CA GLN A 60 6.47 -10.99 -8.48
C GLN A 60 5.24 -10.15 -8.19
N GLU A 61 4.54 -10.49 -7.12
CA GLU A 61 3.37 -9.70 -6.72
C GLU A 61 3.76 -8.28 -6.33
N ALA A 62 4.91 -8.15 -5.66
CA ALA A 62 5.43 -6.84 -5.31
C ALA A 62 5.69 -6.00 -6.55
N LEU A 63 6.31 -6.62 -7.57
CA LEU A 63 6.60 -5.92 -8.82
C LEU A 63 5.31 -5.43 -9.50
N GLU A 64 4.27 -6.27 -9.48
CA GLU A 64 2.98 -5.88 -10.05
C GLU A 64 2.41 -4.65 -9.32
N CYS A 65 2.56 -4.62 -8.00
CA CYS A 65 2.08 -3.47 -7.23
C CYS A 65 2.86 -2.20 -7.56
N PHE A 66 4.18 -2.31 -7.68
CA PHE A 66 5.02 -1.17 -8.05
C PHE A 66 4.68 -0.67 -9.45
N ASN A 67 4.44 -1.59 -10.38
CA ASN A 67 4.02 -1.21 -11.73
C ASN A 67 2.67 -0.51 -11.71
N LYS A 68 1.75 -1.00 -10.91
CA LYS A 68 0.43 -0.39 -10.78
C LYS A 68 0.56 1.04 -10.24
N SER A 69 1.43 1.22 -9.25
CA SER A 69 1.68 2.54 -8.70
C SER A 69 2.18 3.50 -9.77
N LEU A 70 3.11 3.03 -10.62
CA LEU A 70 3.65 3.86 -11.69
C LEU A 70 2.63 4.14 -12.79
N GLU A 71 1.70 3.22 -13.04
CA GLU A 71 0.62 3.48 -14.00
C GLU A 71 -0.28 4.61 -13.51
N ILE A 72 -0.55 4.65 -12.21
CA ILE A 72 -1.42 5.67 -11.64
C ILE A 72 -0.69 7.01 -11.56
N ASP A 73 0.57 6.99 -11.13
CA ASP A 73 1.39 8.21 -10.98
C ASP A 73 2.77 7.98 -11.60
N PRO A 74 2.93 8.35 -12.86
CA PRO A 74 4.19 8.11 -13.56
C PRO A 74 5.29 9.12 -13.24
N ARG A 75 5.09 10.03 -12.29
CA ARG A 75 6.08 11.06 -12.00
C ARG A 75 7.44 10.48 -11.61
N ASP A 76 7.44 9.39 -10.84
CA ASP A 76 8.68 8.77 -10.42
C ASP A 76 9.50 8.28 -11.61
N LYS A 77 8.81 7.90 -12.67
CA LYS A 77 9.45 7.45 -13.90
C LYS A 77 10.29 8.53 -14.54
N PHE A 78 9.84 9.77 -14.43
CA PHE A 78 10.52 10.90 -15.05
C PHE A 78 11.51 11.58 -14.11
N ALA A 79 11.44 11.28 -12.84
CA ALA A 79 12.32 11.88 -11.85
C ALA A 79 13.69 11.21 -11.80
N SER A 80 13.81 10.03 -12.35
CA SER A 80 15.06 9.28 -12.31
C SER A 80 16.08 9.75 -13.34
#